data_302ae8eae94b4c6cda58de28291a40f2
#
_entry.id   302ae8eae94b4c6cda58de28291a40f2
#
_cell.length_a   1.000
_cell.length_b   1.000
_cell.length_c   1.000
_cell.angle_alpha   90.00
_cell.angle_beta   90.00
_cell.angle_gamma   90.00
#
_symmetry.space_group_name_H-M   'P 1'
#
loop_
_entity.id
_entity.type
_entity.pdbx_description
1 polymer ?
#
loop_
_entity_poly.entity_id
_entity_poly.type
_entity_poly.pdbx_seq_one_letter_code
_entity_poly.pdbx_strand_id
1 'polypeptide(L)'
;MIRNRIALTVIIAAASLSNAYAQAAADKVAAAQREVLLQADHSWNGDAYTHYPTGRPELTMLKLTIAAHSQLPWHTHPFPNAAYVLSGTLTVHDKVSGKTKVFHQGEAFAESVNDVHRGETGDEPVVLLVTYSGTPGVPTSIPAKGQQAEY
;
A
#
# COMPACT_ATOMS: atom_id res chain seq x y z
N MET A 1 -35.63 -81.85 -5.16
CA MET A 1 -34.33 -81.38 -4.66
C MET A 1 -33.78 -80.34 -5.62
N ILE A 2 -33.94 -79.07 -5.38
CA ILE A 2 -33.46 -77.99 -6.23
C ILE A 2 -32.54 -77.13 -5.34
N ARG A 3 -31.26 -77.14 -5.64
CA ARG A 3 -30.26 -76.34 -4.89
C ARG A 3 -30.17 -74.95 -5.56
N ASN A 4 -30.69 -73.96 -4.86
CA ASN A 4 -30.49 -72.56 -5.20
C ASN A 4 -29.08 -72.15 -4.83
N ARG A 5 -28.33 -71.71 -5.81
CA ARG A 5 -27.01 -71.02 -5.63
C ARG A 5 -27.23 -69.55 -5.64
N ILE A 6 -26.97 -68.93 -4.51
CA ILE A 6 -26.97 -67.48 -4.35
C ILE A 6 -25.67 -66.96 -4.96
N ALA A 7 -25.77 -66.17 -6.02
CA ALA A 7 -24.67 -65.41 -6.58
C ALA A 7 -24.60 -64.11 -5.76
N LEU A 8 -23.56 -63.97 -4.95
CA LEU A 8 -23.23 -62.75 -4.25
C LEU A 8 -22.43 -61.83 -5.20
N THR A 9 -23.08 -60.83 -5.73
CA THR A 9 -22.43 -59.84 -6.59
C THR A 9 -21.65 -58.86 -5.76
N VAL A 10 -20.33 -58.86 -5.91
CA VAL A 10 -19.40 -57.86 -5.33
C VAL A 10 -19.45 -56.62 -6.21
N ILE A 11 -20.21 -55.61 -5.81
CA ILE A 11 -20.18 -54.26 -6.39
C ILE A 11 -19.98 -53.29 -5.23
N ILE A 12 -18.80 -53.11 -4.71
CA ILE A 12 -18.43 -51.95 -3.90
C ILE A 12 -16.92 -51.86 -3.92
N ALA A 13 -16.32 -51.17 -4.90
CA ALA A 13 -14.96 -50.65 -4.79
C ALA A 13 -14.56 -49.56 -5.81
N ALA A 14 -15.51 -49.07 -6.63
CA ALA A 14 -15.15 -48.08 -7.68
C ALA A 14 -15.55 -46.62 -7.33
N ALA A 15 -16.38 -46.41 -6.32
CA ALA A 15 -16.90 -45.07 -6.00
C ALA A 15 -16.05 -44.25 -5.01
N SER A 16 -15.12 -44.87 -4.29
CA SER A 16 -14.32 -44.19 -3.25
C SER A 16 -13.01 -43.58 -3.75
N LEU A 17 -12.50 -44.02 -4.91
CA LEU A 17 -11.25 -43.49 -5.47
C LEU A 17 -11.45 -42.19 -6.27
N SER A 18 -12.62 -41.98 -6.87
CA SER A 18 -12.87 -40.77 -7.66
C SER A 18 -13.08 -39.52 -6.78
N ASN A 19 -13.58 -39.67 -5.54
CA ASN A 19 -13.72 -38.53 -4.63
C ASN A 19 -12.38 -38.04 -4.02
N ALA A 20 -11.39 -38.92 -3.86
CA ALA A 20 -10.09 -38.56 -3.31
C ALA A 20 -9.26 -37.71 -4.30
N TYR A 21 -9.39 -37.94 -5.61
CA TYR A 21 -8.72 -37.14 -6.63
C TYR A 21 -9.38 -35.77 -6.86
N ALA A 22 -10.71 -35.67 -6.66
CA ALA A 22 -11.41 -34.41 -6.77
C ALA A 22 -11.13 -33.47 -5.58
N GLN A 23 -10.94 -34.02 -4.38
CA GLN A 23 -10.63 -33.24 -3.17
C GLN A 23 -9.20 -32.71 -3.19
N ALA A 24 -8.24 -33.44 -3.75
CA ALA A 24 -6.84 -33.04 -3.85
C ALA A 24 -6.59 -31.91 -4.89
N ALA A 25 -7.58 -31.61 -5.75
CA ALA A 25 -7.51 -30.51 -6.71
C ALA A 25 -8.04 -29.19 -6.16
N ALA A 26 -8.75 -29.19 -5.00
CA ALA A 26 -9.42 -28.03 -4.44
C ALA A 26 -8.54 -27.15 -3.51
N ASP A 27 -7.38 -27.68 -3.07
CA ASP A 27 -6.55 -27.00 -2.05
C ASP A 27 -5.21 -26.46 -2.60
N LYS A 28 -5.13 -26.11 -3.85
CA LYS A 28 -4.02 -25.25 -4.30
C LYS A 28 -4.29 -23.82 -3.84
N VAL A 29 -3.92 -23.52 -2.61
CA VAL A 29 -3.75 -22.13 -2.16
C VAL A 29 -2.81 -21.47 -3.18
N ALA A 30 -3.23 -20.34 -3.78
CA ALA A 30 -2.39 -19.60 -4.69
C ALA A 30 -1.04 -19.31 -4.01
N ALA A 31 0.06 -19.50 -4.72
CA ALA A 31 1.41 -19.29 -4.19
C ALA A 31 1.64 -17.84 -3.74
N ALA A 32 0.77 -16.90 -4.18
CA ALA A 32 0.75 -15.51 -3.74
C ALA A 32 -0.69 -14.98 -3.69
N GLN A 33 -0.97 -14.19 -2.67
CA GLN A 33 -2.17 -13.35 -2.59
C GLN A 33 -1.76 -11.91 -2.92
N ARG A 34 -2.62 -11.19 -3.63
CA ARG A 34 -2.39 -9.79 -4.03
C ARG A 34 -3.48 -8.92 -3.42
N GLU A 35 -3.02 -7.88 -2.75
CA GLU A 35 -3.84 -6.74 -2.32
C GLU A 35 -3.26 -5.47 -2.94
N VAL A 36 -4.11 -4.59 -3.48
CA VAL A 36 -3.70 -3.28 -4.00
C VAL A 36 -3.96 -2.25 -2.92
N LEU A 37 -2.90 -1.81 -2.25
CA LEU A 37 -3.00 -0.81 -1.19
C LEU A 37 -3.18 0.61 -1.74
N LEU A 38 -2.59 0.88 -2.90
CA LEU A 38 -2.69 2.17 -3.61
C LEU A 38 -2.52 1.96 -5.11
N GLN A 39 -3.38 2.59 -5.88
CA GLN A 39 -3.20 2.82 -7.31
C GLN A 39 -3.82 4.19 -7.63
N ALA A 40 -2.99 5.15 -8.01
CA ALA A 40 -3.43 6.53 -8.21
C ALA A 40 -2.70 7.21 -9.37
N ASP A 41 -3.42 8.03 -10.10
CA ASP A 41 -2.91 8.96 -11.12
C ASP A 41 -3.05 10.42 -10.67
N HIS A 42 -3.44 10.62 -9.41
CA HIS A 42 -3.59 11.91 -8.75
C HIS A 42 -3.21 11.79 -7.27
N SER A 43 -2.86 12.92 -6.66
CA SER A 43 -2.54 13.03 -5.25
C SER A 43 -3.80 12.98 -4.35
N TRP A 44 -3.58 12.84 -3.05
CA TRP A 44 -4.65 12.77 -2.03
C TRP A 44 -5.57 14.01 -2.02
N ASN A 45 -5.07 15.18 -2.44
CA ASN A 45 -5.84 16.43 -2.54
C ASN A 45 -6.61 16.57 -3.86
N GLY A 46 -6.38 15.66 -4.83
CA GLY A 46 -7.08 15.56 -6.09
C GLY A 46 -6.32 16.13 -7.31
N ASP A 47 -5.07 16.57 -7.13
CA ASP A 47 -4.27 17.12 -8.23
C ASP A 47 -3.65 16.00 -9.05
N ALA A 48 -3.85 16.04 -10.37
CA ALA A 48 -3.39 15.01 -11.29
C ALA A 48 -1.86 14.98 -11.42
N TYR A 49 -1.27 13.81 -11.44
CA TYR A 49 0.11 13.62 -11.84
C TYR A 49 0.24 13.81 -13.35
N THR A 50 1.19 14.63 -13.79
CA THR A 50 1.35 14.96 -15.19
C THR A 50 2.48 14.21 -15.87
N HIS A 51 3.53 13.88 -15.14
CA HIS A 51 4.71 13.17 -15.65
C HIS A 51 5.58 12.62 -14.51
N TYR A 52 6.44 11.67 -14.83
CA TYR A 52 7.59 11.31 -14.00
C TYR A 52 8.76 12.23 -14.29
N PRO A 53 9.75 12.37 -13.38
CA PRO A 53 10.96 13.12 -13.64
C PRO A 53 11.68 12.57 -14.87
N THR A 54 12.29 13.47 -15.64
CA THR A 54 13.16 13.10 -16.77
C THR A 54 14.55 12.71 -16.26
N GLY A 55 15.20 11.78 -16.96
CA GLY A 55 16.55 11.32 -16.61
C GLY A 55 16.58 9.88 -16.11
N ARG A 56 17.69 9.51 -15.47
CA ARG A 56 17.86 8.16 -14.92
C ARG A 56 16.97 7.99 -13.69
N PRO A 57 16.13 6.95 -13.63
CA PRO A 57 15.29 6.73 -12.46
C PRO A 57 16.13 6.37 -11.21
N GLU A 58 15.68 6.86 -10.07
CA GLU A 58 16.16 6.48 -8.75
C GLU A 58 14.97 6.23 -7.84
N LEU A 59 14.90 5.03 -7.26
CA LEU A 59 13.91 4.69 -6.24
C LEU A 59 14.50 4.93 -4.86
N THR A 60 13.78 5.68 -4.05
CA THR A 60 14.12 5.87 -2.64
C THR A 60 12.97 5.34 -1.79
N MET A 61 13.28 4.60 -0.74
CA MET A 61 12.32 4.21 0.28
C MET A 61 12.81 4.68 1.64
N LEU A 62 12.01 5.49 2.33
CA LEU A 62 12.29 5.97 3.66
C LEU A 62 11.35 5.31 4.67
N LYS A 63 11.87 5.04 5.86
CA LYS A 63 11.07 4.85 7.06
C LYS A 63 11.17 6.13 7.87
N LEU A 64 10.10 6.88 7.94
CA LEU A 64 10.01 8.13 8.67
C LEU A 64 9.27 7.90 9.99
N THR A 65 9.87 8.35 11.09
CA THR A 65 9.23 8.33 12.41
C THR A 65 9.02 9.77 12.88
N ILE A 66 7.75 10.15 13.06
CA ILE A 66 7.34 11.48 13.49
C ILE A 66 6.88 11.37 14.94
N ALA A 67 7.46 12.17 15.83
CA ALA A 67 7.09 12.18 17.25
C ALA A 67 5.62 12.62 17.44
N ALA A 68 5.01 12.25 18.56
CA ALA A 68 3.70 12.77 18.94
C ALA A 68 3.73 14.30 19.07
N HIS A 69 2.57 14.95 18.89
CA HIS A 69 2.36 16.41 18.98
C HIS A 69 3.32 17.21 18.08
N SER A 70 3.63 16.68 16.88
CA SER A 70 4.59 17.28 15.95
C SER A 70 3.91 17.75 14.67
N GLN A 71 4.42 18.84 14.13
CA GLN A 71 4.08 19.34 12.80
C GLN A 71 5.36 19.34 11.95
N LEU A 72 5.32 18.64 10.83
CA LEU A 72 6.41 18.71 9.86
C LEU A 72 6.49 20.12 9.25
N PRO A 73 7.68 20.56 8.83
CA PRO A 73 7.81 21.79 8.06
C PRO A 73 6.94 21.76 6.80
N TRP A 74 6.45 22.91 6.35
CA TRP A 74 5.83 23.03 5.05
C TRP A 74 6.85 22.72 3.95
N HIS A 75 6.53 21.78 3.06
CA HIS A 75 7.42 21.32 2.00
C HIS A 75 6.66 20.92 0.74
N THR A 76 7.38 20.58 -0.31
CA THR A 76 6.87 20.00 -1.56
C THR A 76 7.69 18.79 -1.94
N HIS A 77 7.11 17.91 -2.77
CA HIS A 77 7.84 16.84 -3.46
C HIS A 77 7.91 17.12 -4.95
N PRO A 78 9.10 17.00 -5.58
CA PRO A 78 9.25 17.33 -7.02
C PRO A 78 8.78 16.22 -7.95
N PHE A 79 8.39 15.05 -7.44
CA PHE A 79 7.98 13.88 -8.21
C PHE A 79 6.97 13.02 -7.45
N PRO A 80 6.19 12.16 -8.17
CA PRO A 80 5.24 11.27 -7.55
C PRO A 80 5.87 10.36 -6.51
N ASN A 81 5.21 10.24 -5.39
CA ASN A 81 5.59 9.40 -4.27
C ASN A 81 4.35 8.87 -3.56
N ALA A 82 4.54 7.82 -2.76
CA ALA A 82 3.47 7.18 -2.02
C ALA A 82 3.92 6.90 -0.58
N ALA A 83 3.04 7.18 0.35
CA ALA A 83 3.22 6.88 1.77
C ALA A 83 2.27 5.76 2.20
N TYR A 84 2.75 4.95 3.16
CA TYR A 84 1.97 3.94 3.86
C TYR A 84 2.13 4.12 5.36
N VAL A 85 1.03 4.17 6.09
CA VAL A 85 1.04 4.35 7.55
C VAL A 85 1.27 3.01 8.22
N LEU A 86 2.50 2.78 8.74
CA LEU A 86 2.85 1.58 9.49
C LEU A 86 2.23 1.58 10.90
N SER A 87 2.15 2.76 11.53
CA SER A 87 1.51 2.92 12.84
C SER A 87 1.12 4.37 13.10
N GLY A 88 0.13 4.58 13.96
CA GLY A 88 -0.38 5.87 14.34
C GLY A 88 -1.39 6.45 13.36
N THR A 89 -1.63 7.75 13.49
CA THR A 89 -2.58 8.51 12.66
C THR A 89 -1.93 9.81 12.21
N LEU A 90 -1.84 10.01 10.89
CA LEU A 90 -1.27 11.20 10.27
C LEU A 90 -2.39 12.09 9.74
N THR A 91 -2.33 13.38 10.04
CA THR A 91 -3.13 14.41 9.39
C THR A 91 -2.27 15.15 8.38
N VAL A 92 -2.69 15.18 7.12
CA VAL A 92 -2.00 15.91 6.06
C VAL A 92 -2.79 17.17 5.72
N HIS A 93 -2.09 18.31 5.64
CA HIS A 93 -2.65 19.61 5.33
C HIS A 93 -2.08 20.16 4.03
N ASP A 94 -2.92 20.63 3.14
CA ASP A 94 -2.55 21.40 1.96
C ASP A 94 -2.61 22.89 2.28
N LYS A 95 -1.51 23.60 2.02
CA LYS A 95 -1.39 25.02 2.40
C LYS A 95 -2.22 25.95 1.53
N VAL A 96 -2.36 25.61 0.26
CA VAL A 96 -3.00 26.51 -0.74
C VAL A 96 -4.51 26.33 -0.72
N SER A 97 -4.97 25.08 -0.81
CA SER A 97 -6.41 24.79 -0.82
C SER A 97 -7.05 24.79 0.56
N GLY A 98 -6.23 24.63 1.63
CA GLY A 98 -6.71 24.41 2.98
C GLY A 98 -7.32 23.04 3.22
N LYS A 99 -7.26 22.13 2.23
CA LYS A 99 -7.73 20.75 2.39
C LYS A 99 -6.92 20.05 3.47
N THR A 100 -7.60 19.18 4.19
CA THR A 100 -7.01 18.34 5.23
C THR A 100 -7.53 16.93 5.07
N LYS A 101 -6.67 15.93 5.29
CA LYS A 101 -7.06 14.53 5.28
C LYS A 101 -6.31 13.75 6.34
N VAL A 102 -7.03 12.85 7.00
CA VAL A 102 -6.49 11.96 8.04
C VAL A 102 -6.25 10.59 7.43
N PHE A 103 -5.09 10.00 7.74
CA PHE A 103 -4.70 8.66 7.34
C PHE A 103 -4.35 7.83 8.57
N HIS A 104 -4.91 6.64 8.66
CA HIS A 104 -4.73 5.72 9.78
C HIS A 104 -3.77 4.58 9.44
N GLN A 105 -3.32 3.87 10.47
CA GLN A 105 -2.53 2.66 10.28
C GLN A 105 -3.17 1.71 9.27
N GLY A 106 -2.37 1.21 8.32
CA GLY A 106 -2.82 0.33 7.25
C GLY A 106 -3.25 1.05 5.98
N GLU A 107 -3.37 2.38 6.00
CA GLU A 107 -3.74 3.16 4.82
C GLU A 107 -2.52 3.62 4.02
N ALA A 108 -2.66 3.63 2.71
CA ALA A 108 -1.70 4.19 1.78
C ALA A 108 -2.28 5.42 1.08
N PHE A 109 -1.44 6.37 0.74
CA PHE A 109 -1.86 7.55 0.00
C PHE A 109 -0.79 8.04 -0.97
N ALA A 110 -1.24 8.69 -2.04
CA ALA A 110 -0.43 9.35 -3.03
C ALA A 110 -0.17 10.78 -2.58
N GLU A 111 1.09 11.18 -2.50
CA GLU A 111 1.51 12.51 -2.05
C GLU A 111 1.32 13.55 -3.13
N SER A 112 1.25 14.82 -2.70
CA SER A 112 1.17 15.96 -3.60
C SER A 112 2.51 16.27 -4.28
N VAL A 113 2.47 16.58 -5.57
CA VAL A 113 3.66 16.98 -6.35
C VAL A 113 3.62 18.49 -6.55
N ASN A 114 4.69 19.17 -6.15
CA ASN A 114 4.87 20.64 -6.20
C ASN A 114 3.88 21.48 -5.39
N ASP A 115 2.94 20.86 -4.70
CA ASP A 115 2.05 21.55 -3.76
C ASP A 115 2.62 21.59 -2.37
N VAL A 116 2.46 22.74 -1.70
CA VAL A 116 2.97 22.94 -0.35
C VAL A 116 2.04 22.28 0.65
N HIS A 117 2.53 21.26 1.31
CA HIS A 117 1.80 20.50 2.33
C HIS A 117 2.67 20.18 3.54
N ARG A 118 2.07 19.61 4.57
CA ARG A 118 2.77 19.08 5.75
C ARG A 118 1.96 17.99 6.42
N GLY A 119 2.65 17.10 7.15
CA GLY A 119 2.06 16.14 8.08
C GLY A 119 1.99 16.71 9.50
N GLU A 120 0.99 16.25 10.25
CA GLU A 120 0.78 16.57 11.67
C GLU A 120 0.39 15.30 12.42
N THR A 121 0.93 15.11 13.63
CA THR A 121 0.63 14.01 14.53
C THR A 121 -0.18 14.49 15.73
N GLY A 122 -1.06 13.64 16.24
CA GLY A 122 -1.77 13.84 17.50
C GLY A 122 -1.01 13.28 18.70
N ASP A 123 -1.73 12.61 19.60
CA ASP A 123 -1.20 12.10 20.88
C ASP A 123 -0.22 10.95 20.72
N GLU A 124 -0.13 10.34 19.53
CA GLU A 124 0.74 9.19 19.26
C GLU A 124 1.76 9.52 18.17
N PRO A 125 2.96 8.92 18.24
CA PRO A 125 3.91 9.00 17.14
C PRO A 125 3.38 8.26 15.91
N VAL A 126 3.82 8.71 14.73
CA VAL A 126 3.48 8.10 13.44
C VAL A 126 4.73 7.50 12.82
N VAL A 127 4.59 6.31 12.25
CA VAL A 127 5.63 5.69 11.44
C VAL A 127 5.11 5.48 10.02
N LEU A 128 5.84 6.02 9.04
CA LEU A 128 5.54 5.90 7.63
C LEU A 128 6.61 5.09 6.90
N LEU A 129 6.21 4.36 5.86
CA LEU A 129 7.08 4.03 4.74
C LEU A 129 6.73 4.97 3.59
N VAL A 130 7.72 5.66 3.03
CA VAL A 130 7.52 6.56 1.90
C VAL A 130 8.42 6.12 0.74
N THR A 131 7.84 5.94 -0.44
CA THR A 131 8.56 5.55 -1.66
C THR A 131 8.52 6.68 -2.66
N TYR A 132 9.68 7.04 -3.20
CA TYR A 132 9.84 8.13 -4.16
C TYR A 132 10.31 7.59 -5.50
N SER A 133 9.66 8.05 -6.59
CA SER A 133 10.03 7.75 -7.97
C SER A 133 10.85 8.92 -8.54
N GLY A 134 12.07 9.09 -8.04
CA GLY A 134 12.91 10.25 -8.30
C GLY A 134 13.98 10.07 -9.39
N THR A 135 14.95 10.97 -9.36
CA THR A 135 16.15 10.94 -10.20
C THR A 135 17.37 11.41 -9.39
N PRO A 136 18.57 10.87 -9.65
CA PRO A 136 19.77 11.25 -8.90
C PRO A 136 20.01 12.76 -8.84
N GLY A 137 20.35 13.25 -7.66
CA GLY A 137 20.68 14.66 -7.41
C GLY A 137 19.49 15.58 -7.18
N VAL A 138 18.25 15.07 -7.25
CA VAL A 138 17.05 15.84 -6.89
C VAL A 138 16.56 15.36 -5.52
N PRO A 139 16.38 16.29 -4.56
CA PRO A 139 15.95 15.92 -3.20
C PRO A 139 14.51 15.37 -3.21
N THR A 140 14.22 14.47 -2.27
CA THR A 140 12.89 13.88 -2.10
C THR A 140 11.88 14.86 -1.50
N SER A 141 12.35 15.83 -0.70
CA SER A 141 11.56 16.88 -0.07
C SER A 141 12.26 18.22 -0.24
N ILE A 142 11.50 19.26 -0.57
CA ILE A 142 11.98 20.64 -0.76
C ILE A 142 11.25 21.54 0.23
N PRO A 143 11.95 22.12 1.23
CA PRO A 143 11.31 22.98 2.21
C PRO A 143 10.70 24.21 1.54
N ALA A 144 9.52 24.62 1.96
CA ALA A 144 8.92 25.86 1.54
C ALA A 144 9.74 27.07 2.05
N LYS A 145 9.58 28.23 1.41
CA LYS A 145 10.32 29.45 1.76
C LYS A 145 10.22 29.75 3.26
N GLY A 146 11.39 29.85 3.92
CA GLY A 146 11.48 30.15 5.35
C GLY A 146 11.28 28.94 6.28
N GLN A 147 11.16 27.75 5.72
CA GLN A 147 11.10 26.50 6.48
C GLN A 147 12.47 25.83 6.52
N GLN A 148 12.72 25.01 7.53
CA GLN A 148 13.87 24.10 7.59
C GLN A 148 13.59 22.82 6.79
N ALA A 149 14.62 22.02 6.53
CA ALA A 149 14.41 20.70 5.96
C ALA A 149 13.55 19.82 6.87
N GLU A 150 12.79 18.95 6.27
CA GLU A 150 11.90 18.02 6.98
C GLU A 150 12.71 16.96 7.75
N TYR A 151 13.81 16.52 7.16
CA TYR A 151 14.77 15.54 7.68
C TYR A 151 16.17 15.75 7.11
#